data_ef187b33e273942fb7ac28c17954c13f
#
_entry.id   ef187b33e273942fb7ac28c17954c13f
#
_cell.length_a   1.000
_cell.length_b   1.000
_cell.length_c   1.000
_cell.angle_alpha   90.00
_cell.angle_beta   90.00
_cell.angle_gamma   90.00
#
_symmetry.space_group_name_H-M   'P 1'
#
loop_
_entity.id
_entity.type
_entity.pdbx_description
1 polymer ?
#
loop_
_entity_poly.entity_id
_entity_poly.type
_entity_poly.pdbx_seq_one_letter_code
_entity_poly.pdbx_strand_id
1 'polypeptide(L)'
;MRKNNVSPTMSKSDRLDVYLVAGGKYHNIDYARLELLKLMAEQPRLKVQVGSDYSDIDAICSADVIVTYTCDVMPTPDQTRRLCQHMRSGGKWFALHGTNSILCFLEDGRVDCPRENNDFMELLGSQFLSHPPIEPYQVEVSDPDHPLVAGINPFTVDDELYLCSLHGEQHTLLHTHWTGTTEAFTSDQWKDDEPRPCMYLHPYGEGEVLYLTLGHCRGKYDMQPLMEEYPESEFGAWKTDEYYELLRRGLRWAMGTLHK
;
A
#
# COMPACT_ATOMS: atom_id res chain seq x y z
N MET A 1 43.80 -32.89 -16.31
CA MET A 1 43.43 -31.46 -16.38
C MET A 1 42.02 -31.31 -15.85
N ARG A 2 41.86 -30.82 -14.62
CA ARG A 2 40.53 -30.51 -14.05
C ARG A 2 40.15 -29.12 -14.51
N LYS A 3 39.07 -29.01 -15.28
CA LYS A 3 38.46 -27.70 -15.58
C LYS A 3 37.77 -27.18 -14.31
N ASN A 4 38.31 -26.11 -13.75
CA ASN A 4 37.65 -25.35 -12.70
C ASN A 4 36.41 -24.67 -13.32
N ASN A 5 35.23 -25.21 -13.07
CA ASN A 5 33.98 -24.51 -13.28
C ASN A 5 33.86 -23.45 -12.16
N VAL A 6 34.30 -22.25 -12.44
CA VAL A 6 33.96 -21.10 -11.62
C VAL A 6 32.54 -20.72 -12.00
N SER A 7 31.59 -20.92 -11.07
CA SER A 7 30.25 -20.39 -11.23
C SER A 7 30.37 -18.88 -11.43
N PRO A 8 29.63 -18.27 -12.38
CA PRO A 8 29.66 -16.83 -12.56
C PRO A 8 29.21 -16.17 -11.25
N THR A 9 30.10 -15.38 -10.66
CA THR A 9 29.73 -14.45 -9.57
C THR A 9 28.72 -13.47 -10.15
N MET A 10 27.49 -13.52 -9.67
CA MET A 10 26.47 -12.53 -10.01
C MET A 10 27.03 -11.13 -9.73
N SER A 11 27.01 -10.27 -10.73
CA SER A 11 27.44 -8.87 -10.58
C SER A 11 26.45 -8.16 -9.67
N LYS A 12 26.89 -7.09 -8.97
CA LYS A 12 26.02 -6.25 -8.13
C LYS A 12 24.83 -5.66 -8.93
N SER A 13 24.92 -5.67 -10.26
CA SER A 13 23.88 -5.17 -11.19
C SER A 13 22.66 -6.09 -11.33
N ASP A 14 22.73 -7.35 -10.86
CA ASP A 14 21.64 -8.31 -11.03
C ASP A 14 20.71 -8.42 -9.82
N ARG A 15 21.08 -7.78 -8.70
CA ARG A 15 20.34 -7.79 -7.45
C ARG A 15 19.67 -6.45 -7.23
N LEU A 16 18.41 -6.46 -6.77
CA LEU A 16 17.63 -5.28 -6.41
C LEU A 16 17.51 -5.17 -4.89
N ASP A 17 17.81 -4.00 -4.36
CA ASP A 17 17.62 -3.67 -2.96
C ASP A 17 16.18 -3.13 -2.77
N VAL A 18 15.40 -3.79 -1.89
CA VAL A 18 14.04 -3.40 -1.51
C VAL A 18 14.04 -2.94 -0.06
N TYR A 19 13.40 -1.82 0.22
CA TYR A 19 13.11 -1.43 1.58
C TYR A 19 11.61 -1.59 1.89
N LEU A 20 11.29 -2.50 2.81
CA LEU A 20 9.93 -2.70 3.30
C LEU A 20 9.74 -1.88 4.59
N VAL A 21 8.89 -0.87 4.56
CA VAL A 21 8.41 -0.19 5.77
C VAL A 21 7.09 -0.84 6.16
N ALA A 22 7.08 -1.59 7.27
CA ALA A 22 5.89 -2.23 7.80
C ALA A 22 5.74 -1.90 9.28
N GLY A 23 4.79 -1.02 9.63
CA GLY A 23 4.66 -0.51 10.98
C GLY A 23 3.39 0.30 11.20
N GLY A 24 3.19 0.74 12.44
CA GLY A 24 2.06 1.57 12.82
C GLY A 24 1.06 0.88 13.72
N LYS A 25 -0.22 1.28 13.62
CA LYS A 25 -1.28 0.91 14.56
C LYS A 25 -2.50 0.35 13.82
N TYR A 26 -3.46 -0.16 14.58
CA TYR A 26 -4.81 -0.55 14.17
C TYR A 26 -4.89 -1.74 13.20
N HIS A 27 -3.74 -2.31 12.81
CA HIS A 27 -3.62 -3.41 11.87
C HIS A 27 -2.66 -4.47 12.39
N ASN A 28 -2.83 -5.72 11.96
CA ASN A 28 -1.90 -6.80 12.23
C ASN A 28 -0.66 -6.67 11.33
N ILE A 29 0.20 -5.73 11.70
CA ILE A 29 1.41 -5.40 10.95
C ILE A 29 2.35 -6.60 10.82
N ASP A 30 2.44 -7.43 11.84
CA ASP A 30 3.32 -8.61 11.84
C ASP A 30 2.84 -9.66 10.85
N TYR A 31 1.54 -9.88 10.75
CA TYR A 31 0.95 -10.75 9.74
C TYR A 31 1.23 -10.23 8.32
N ALA A 32 0.88 -8.98 8.05
CA ALA A 32 1.11 -8.38 6.73
C ALA A 32 2.60 -8.39 6.33
N ARG A 33 3.48 -8.03 7.27
CA ARG A 33 4.94 -8.10 7.09
C ARG A 33 5.41 -9.50 6.72
N LEU A 34 4.92 -10.52 7.44
CA LEU A 34 5.28 -11.92 7.18
C LEU A 34 4.84 -12.35 5.77
N GLU A 35 3.59 -12.06 5.39
CA GLU A 35 3.07 -12.42 4.07
C GLU A 35 3.82 -11.71 2.94
N LEU A 36 4.11 -10.42 3.09
CA LEU A 36 4.90 -9.66 2.12
C LEU A 36 6.32 -10.22 1.99
N LEU A 37 6.98 -10.59 3.09
CA LEU A 37 8.32 -11.20 3.06
C LEU A 37 8.31 -12.57 2.38
N LYS A 38 7.26 -13.39 2.55
CA LYS A 38 7.10 -14.65 1.83
C LYS A 38 7.03 -14.41 0.31
N LEU A 39 6.21 -13.43 -0.14
CA LEU A 39 6.09 -13.06 -1.55
C LEU A 39 7.40 -12.51 -2.12
N MET A 40 8.12 -11.69 -1.35
CA MET A 40 9.44 -11.19 -1.75
C MET A 40 10.47 -12.33 -1.85
N ALA A 41 10.38 -13.34 -0.98
CA ALA A 41 11.26 -14.51 -1.03
C ALA A 41 11.03 -15.41 -2.27
N GLU A 42 9.89 -15.29 -2.95
CA GLU A 42 9.68 -15.92 -4.26
C GLU A 42 10.61 -15.33 -5.35
N GLN A 43 11.23 -14.18 -5.11
CA GLN A 43 12.04 -13.42 -6.06
C GLN A 43 13.53 -13.48 -5.67
N PRO A 44 14.35 -14.39 -6.27
CA PRO A 44 15.73 -14.63 -5.83
C PRO A 44 16.67 -13.43 -6.03
N ARG A 45 16.26 -12.44 -6.82
CA ARG A 45 17.04 -11.21 -7.08
C ARG A 45 16.88 -10.17 -5.99
N LEU A 46 15.92 -10.31 -5.09
CA LEU A 46 15.66 -9.30 -4.06
C LEU A 46 16.57 -9.47 -2.84
N LYS A 47 17.05 -8.33 -2.33
CA LYS A 47 17.56 -8.17 -0.99
C LYS A 47 16.65 -7.21 -0.26
N VAL A 48 16.04 -7.69 0.84
CA VAL A 48 15.05 -6.91 1.58
C VAL A 48 15.66 -6.40 2.88
N GLN A 49 15.53 -5.09 3.11
CA GLN A 49 15.66 -4.46 4.41
C GLN A 49 14.27 -4.15 4.95
N VAL A 50 14.09 -4.17 6.27
CA VAL A 50 12.80 -3.95 6.92
C VAL A 50 12.94 -2.89 7.99
N GLY A 51 12.03 -1.92 8.00
CA GLY A 51 11.84 -0.95 9.05
C GLY A 51 10.38 -0.86 9.48
N SER A 52 10.11 -0.19 10.60
CA SER A 52 8.75 0.05 11.10
C SER A 52 8.25 1.46 10.82
N ASP A 53 9.13 2.36 10.41
CA ASP A 53 8.85 3.77 10.11
C ASP A 53 9.86 4.33 9.10
N TYR A 54 9.84 5.64 8.91
CA TYR A 54 10.72 6.36 7.98
C TYR A 54 12.04 6.85 8.61
N SER A 55 12.44 6.35 9.79
CA SER A 55 13.65 6.82 10.49
C SER A 55 14.94 6.51 9.73
N ASP A 56 15.01 5.36 9.03
CA ASP A 56 16.15 5.00 8.18
C ASP A 56 16.02 5.55 6.75
N ILE A 57 15.72 6.84 6.66
CA ILE A 57 15.42 7.50 5.39
C ILE A 57 16.55 7.39 4.36
N ASP A 58 17.81 7.28 4.81
CA ASP A 58 18.96 7.11 3.92
C ASP A 58 18.92 5.77 3.21
N ALA A 59 18.64 4.68 3.93
CA ALA A 59 18.52 3.35 3.34
C ALA A 59 17.24 3.23 2.49
N ILE A 60 16.12 3.84 2.94
CA ILE A 60 14.86 3.87 2.18
C ILE A 60 15.08 4.53 0.82
N CYS A 61 15.68 5.74 0.78
CA CYS A 61 15.92 6.46 -0.47
C CYS A 61 17.10 5.91 -1.30
N SER A 62 17.86 4.96 -0.77
CA SER A 62 18.93 4.27 -1.51
C SER A 62 18.48 2.94 -2.10
N ALA A 63 17.30 2.46 -1.74
CA ALA A 63 16.72 1.25 -2.29
C ALA A 63 16.25 1.45 -3.74
N ASP A 64 16.31 0.38 -4.54
CA ASP A 64 15.76 0.38 -5.90
C ASP A 64 14.22 0.42 -5.88
N VAL A 65 13.62 -0.13 -4.82
CA VAL A 65 12.17 -0.22 -4.63
C VAL A 65 11.80 0.06 -3.17
N ILE A 66 10.81 0.92 -2.96
CA ILE A 66 10.15 1.10 -1.66
C ILE A 66 8.85 0.32 -1.66
N VAL A 67 8.61 -0.47 -0.60
CA VAL A 67 7.31 -1.10 -0.34
C VAL A 67 6.85 -0.67 1.04
N THR A 68 5.59 -0.25 1.17
CA THR A 68 5.05 0.17 2.46
C THR A 68 3.73 -0.52 2.77
N TYR A 69 3.61 -0.99 4.01
CA TYR A 69 2.36 -1.39 4.64
C TYR A 69 2.33 -0.75 6.03
N THR A 70 1.79 0.45 6.11
CA THR A 70 1.78 1.23 7.35
C THR A 70 0.37 1.75 7.64
N CYS A 71 0.09 2.09 8.89
CA CYS A 71 -1.08 2.85 9.29
C CYS A 71 -0.70 3.75 10.46
N ASP A 72 -1.08 5.02 10.41
CA ASP A 72 -0.74 6.05 11.40
C ASP A 72 0.78 6.23 11.58
N VAL A 73 1.54 6.15 10.47
CA VAL A 73 2.98 6.41 10.42
C VAL A 73 3.26 7.56 9.47
N MET A 74 3.55 8.73 10.01
CA MET A 74 3.83 9.92 9.23
C MET A 74 5.34 10.20 9.19
N PRO A 75 5.94 10.37 8.00
CA PRO A 75 7.31 10.87 7.90
C PRO A 75 7.39 12.33 8.35
N THR A 76 8.50 12.70 8.94
CA THR A 76 8.79 14.12 9.23
C THR A 76 8.86 14.95 7.94
N PRO A 77 8.73 16.29 7.98
CA PRO A 77 8.88 17.13 6.79
C PRO A 77 10.20 16.94 6.05
N ASP A 78 11.29 16.66 6.76
CA ASP A 78 12.61 16.38 6.16
C ASP A 78 12.63 15.02 5.45
N GLN A 79 12.05 14.00 6.06
CA GLN A 79 11.91 12.66 5.44
C GLN A 79 11.01 12.73 4.21
N THR A 80 9.86 13.43 4.30
CA THR A 80 8.95 13.65 3.17
C THR A 80 9.68 14.30 1.99
N ARG A 81 10.43 15.37 2.25
CA ARG A 81 11.20 16.07 1.21
C ARG A 81 12.18 15.13 0.50
N ARG A 82 12.83 14.24 1.24
CA ARG A 82 13.76 13.24 0.70
C ARG A 82 13.05 12.16 -0.12
N LEU A 83 11.91 11.68 0.35
CA LEU A 83 11.04 10.76 -0.40
C LEU A 83 10.57 11.39 -1.72
N CYS A 84 10.09 12.64 -1.66
CA CYS A 84 9.73 13.41 -2.86
C CYS A 84 10.88 13.55 -3.85
N GLN A 85 12.09 13.82 -3.35
CA GLN A 85 13.27 13.92 -4.21
C GLN A 85 13.65 12.58 -4.84
N HIS A 86 13.61 11.49 -4.08
CA HIS A 86 13.86 10.13 -4.57
C HIS A 86 12.88 9.78 -5.70
N MET A 87 11.58 10.01 -5.46
CA MET A 87 10.55 9.72 -6.46
C MET A 87 10.66 10.59 -7.71
N ARG A 88 10.95 11.90 -7.56
CA ARG A 88 11.19 12.79 -8.72
C ARG A 88 12.37 12.33 -9.58
N SER A 89 13.30 11.57 -9.01
CA SER A 89 14.49 11.05 -9.72
C SER A 89 14.29 9.65 -10.31
N GLY A 90 13.05 9.15 -10.38
CA GLY A 90 12.72 7.86 -11.01
C GLY A 90 12.52 6.70 -10.02
N GLY A 91 12.26 6.99 -8.75
CA GLY A 91 11.95 5.98 -7.73
C GLY A 91 10.71 5.15 -8.06
N LYS A 92 10.65 3.93 -7.53
CA LYS A 92 9.48 3.06 -7.59
C LYS A 92 8.97 2.76 -6.18
N TRP A 93 7.69 3.02 -5.95
CA TRP A 93 7.07 2.82 -4.65
C TRP A 93 5.79 2.00 -4.80
N PHE A 94 5.75 0.84 -4.15
CA PHE A 94 4.54 0.05 -4.02
C PHE A 94 3.93 0.29 -2.64
N ALA A 95 2.91 1.14 -2.57
CA ALA A 95 2.22 1.52 -1.35
C ALA A 95 0.96 0.65 -1.16
N LEU A 96 0.74 0.19 0.07
CA LEU A 96 -0.32 -0.73 0.42
C LEU A 96 -1.19 -0.17 1.53
N HIS A 97 -2.50 -0.37 1.39
CA HIS A 97 -3.53 -0.18 2.40
C HIS A 97 -3.38 1.13 3.19
N GLY A 98 -3.13 1.06 4.48
CA GLY A 98 -3.07 2.18 5.41
C GLY A 98 -1.91 3.17 5.24
N THR A 99 -1.08 3.04 4.19
CA THR A 99 0.09 3.92 4.00
C THR A 99 -0.29 5.42 3.93
N ASN A 100 -1.48 5.76 3.44
CA ASN A 100 -2.02 7.12 3.38
C ASN A 100 -2.99 7.46 4.53
N SER A 101 -3.03 6.62 5.57
CA SER A 101 -3.93 6.78 6.71
C SER A 101 -3.19 7.35 7.89
N ILE A 102 -3.54 8.58 8.28
CA ILE A 102 -3.08 9.24 9.51
C ILE A 102 -4.32 9.59 10.29
N LEU A 103 -4.42 9.10 11.52
CA LEU A 103 -5.66 9.07 12.27
C LEU A 103 -5.53 9.81 13.60
N CYS A 104 -6.59 10.53 13.98
CA CYS A 104 -6.75 11.18 15.26
C CYS A 104 -8.12 10.83 15.84
N PHE A 105 -8.14 10.14 16.99
CA PHE A 105 -9.39 9.86 17.71
C PHE A 105 -9.81 11.10 18.52
N LEU A 106 -11.01 11.56 18.28
CA LEU A 106 -11.58 12.74 18.92
C LEU A 106 -12.32 12.39 20.23
N GLU A 107 -12.57 13.39 21.07
CA GLU A 107 -13.28 13.20 22.35
C GLU A 107 -14.74 12.74 22.18
N ASP A 108 -15.36 13.03 21.03
CA ASP A 108 -16.72 12.60 20.69
C ASP A 108 -16.78 11.17 20.11
N GLY A 109 -15.65 10.46 20.08
CA GLY A 109 -15.52 9.08 19.60
C GLY A 109 -15.34 8.97 18.09
N ARG A 110 -15.39 10.06 17.33
CA ARG A 110 -15.13 10.02 15.88
C ARG A 110 -13.64 10.02 15.58
N VAL A 111 -13.33 9.59 14.37
CA VAL A 111 -11.97 9.60 13.83
C VAL A 111 -11.83 10.76 12.85
N ASP A 112 -10.78 11.55 13.02
CA ASP A 112 -10.34 12.57 12.07
C ASP A 112 -9.10 12.10 11.32
N CYS A 113 -8.93 12.58 10.08
CA CYS A 113 -7.75 12.33 9.26
C CYS A 113 -7.03 13.66 9.00
N PRO A 114 -6.10 14.06 9.87
CA PRO A 114 -5.47 15.39 9.82
C PRO A 114 -4.70 15.59 8.50
N ARG A 115 -4.81 16.78 7.93
CA ARG A 115 -4.12 17.20 6.70
C ARG A 115 -2.83 17.94 7.02
N GLU A 116 -1.96 17.34 7.84
CA GLU A 116 -0.75 18.00 8.35
C GLU A 116 0.46 17.87 7.41
N ASN A 117 0.54 16.82 6.62
CA ASN A 117 1.64 16.58 5.68
C ASN A 117 1.09 16.37 4.27
N ASN A 118 0.62 17.45 3.66
CA ASN A 118 0.05 17.42 2.32
C ASN A 118 1.04 16.91 1.27
N ASP A 119 2.33 17.29 1.36
CA ASP A 119 3.37 16.85 0.43
C ASP A 119 3.51 15.30 0.42
N PHE A 120 3.31 14.65 1.58
CA PHE A 120 3.35 13.19 1.67
C PHE A 120 2.12 12.56 1.01
N MET A 121 0.94 13.14 1.20
CA MET A 121 -0.30 12.66 0.59
C MET A 121 -0.34 12.93 -0.92
N GLU A 122 0.18 14.08 -1.35
CA GLU A 122 0.39 14.39 -2.78
C GLU A 122 1.37 13.41 -3.44
N LEU A 123 2.45 13.03 -2.72
CA LEU A 123 3.40 12.02 -3.19
C LEU A 123 2.75 10.65 -3.38
N LEU A 124 1.86 10.25 -2.48
CA LEU A 124 1.13 8.97 -2.57
C LEU A 124 -0.05 9.00 -3.57
N GLY A 125 -0.49 10.19 -3.97
CA GLY A 125 -1.63 10.40 -4.86
C GLY A 125 -2.99 10.35 -4.16
N SER A 126 -3.06 10.06 -2.87
CA SER A 126 -4.30 10.08 -2.10
C SER A 126 -4.07 10.23 -0.60
N GLN A 127 -5.13 10.66 0.10
CA GLN A 127 -5.23 10.60 1.55
C GLN A 127 -6.51 9.87 1.95
N PHE A 128 -6.40 8.88 2.82
CA PHE A 128 -7.53 8.23 3.47
C PHE A 128 -8.32 9.24 4.31
N LEU A 129 -9.63 9.20 4.22
CA LEU A 129 -10.53 10.07 4.99
C LEU A 129 -11.53 9.28 5.83
N SER A 130 -12.02 8.16 5.32
CA SER A 130 -12.98 7.32 6.04
C SER A 130 -13.17 5.97 5.35
N HIS A 131 -13.89 5.07 6.01
CA HIS A 131 -14.42 3.83 5.44
C HIS A 131 -15.82 3.54 6.03
N PRO A 132 -16.72 2.89 5.28
CA PRO A 132 -17.94 2.32 5.85
C PRO A 132 -17.62 1.14 6.79
N PRO A 133 -18.61 0.58 7.51
CA PRO A 133 -18.45 -0.72 8.15
C PRO A 133 -17.87 -1.75 7.18
N ILE A 134 -17.01 -2.66 7.69
CA ILE A 134 -16.39 -3.69 6.87
C ILE A 134 -17.48 -4.67 6.45
N GLU A 135 -17.75 -4.72 5.16
CA GLU A 135 -18.75 -5.56 4.51
C GLU A 135 -18.24 -5.96 3.12
N PRO A 136 -18.71 -7.09 2.56
CA PRO A 136 -18.32 -7.48 1.21
C PRO A 136 -18.72 -6.44 0.16
N TYR A 137 -17.77 -6.08 -0.72
CA TYR A 137 -18.04 -5.21 -1.87
C TYR A 137 -17.39 -5.73 -3.15
N GLN A 138 -17.91 -5.29 -4.28
CA GLN A 138 -17.40 -5.66 -5.60
C GLN A 138 -16.23 -4.76 -5.98
N VAL A 139 -15.13 -5.37 -6.39
CA VAL A 139 -14.00 -4.71 -7.04
C VAL A 139 -14.07 -4.94 -8.54
N GLU A 140 -14.04 -3.86 -9.31
CA GLU A 140 -14.14 -3.86 -10.76
C GLU A 140 -12.81 -3.48 -11.40
N VAL A 141 -12.59 -3.96 -12.63
CA VAL A 141 -11.36 -3.70 -13.40
C VAL A 141 -11.59 -2.52 -14.34
N SER A 142 -10.82 -1.44 -14.15
CA SER A 142 -10.93 -0.21 -14.97
C SER A 142 -10.18 -0.29 -16.28
N ASP A 143 -9.02 -0.96 -16.30
CA ASP A 143 -8.15 -1.11 -17.48
C ASP A 143 -7.72 -2.58 -17.65
N PRO A 144 -8.58 -3.44 -18.23
CA PRO A 144 -8.35 -4.88 -18.29
C PRO A 144 -7.14 -5.30 -19.15
N ASP A 145 -6.62 -4.41 -19.98
CA ASP A 145 -5.45 -4.68 -20.84
C ASP A 145 -4.12 -4.33 -20.12
N HIS A 146 -4.20 -3.64 -18.99
CA HIS A 146 -2.99 -3.25 -18.26
C HIS A 146 -2.34 -4.47 -17.58
N PRO A 147 -1.01 -4.70 -17.70
CA PRO A 147 -0.34 -5.91 -17.20
C PRO A 147 -0.52 -6.19 -15.71
N LEU A 148 -0.72 -5.15 -14.89
CA LEU A 148 -1.00 -5.29 -13.45
C LEU A 148 -2.31 -6.01 -13.16
N VAL A 149 -3.31 -5.90 -14.04
CA VAL A 149 -4.66 -6.45 -13.83
C VAL A 149 -5.15 -7.33 -14.96
N ALA A 150 -4.37 -7.54 -16.03
CA ALA A 150 -4.76 -8.35 -17.16
C ALA A 150 -5.18 -9.77 -16.73
N GLY A 151 -6.40 -10.18 -17.15
CA GLY A 151 -6.97 -11.47 -16.79
C GLY A 151 -7.49 -11.59 -15.34
N ILE A 152 -7.43 -10.53 -14.55
CA ILE A 152 -8.21 -10.43 -13.30
C ILE A 152 -9.66 -10.15 -13.68
N ASN A 153 -10.59 -10.97 -13.21
CA ASN A 153 -12.01 -10.70 -13.36
C ASN A 153 -12.50 -9.85 -12.16
N PRO A 154 -13.63 -9.13 -12.29
CA PRO A 154 -14.27 -8.52 -11.14
C PRO A 154 -14.48 -9.54 -10.02
N PHE A 155 -14.17 -9.16 -8.77
CA PHE A 155 -14.24 -10.05 -7.62
C PHE A 155 -14.86 -9.35 -6.41
N THR A 156 -15.41 -10.15 -5.50
CA THR A 156 -15.94 -9.66 -4.23
C THR A 156 -14.87 -9.82 -3.15
N VAL A 157 -14.70 -8.80 -2.33
CA VAL A 157 -13.78 -8.81 -1.20
C VAL A 157 -14.49 -8.32 0.06
N ASP A 158 -14.20 -8.95 1.18
CA ASP A 158 -14.64 -8.53 2.51
C ASP A 158 -13.47 -7.75 3.14
N ASP A 159 -13.35 -6.47 2.82
CA ASP A 159 -12.21 -5.64 3.18
C ASP A 159 -12.66 -4.25 3.62
N GLU A 160 -11.76 -3.46 4.15
CA GLU A 160 -11.96 -2.08 4.53
C GLU A 160 -11.95 -1.19 3.27
N LEU A 161 -13.16 -0.75 2.84
CA LEU A 161 -13.30 0.09 1.64
C LEU A 161 -12.79 1.50 1.92
N TYR A 162 -11.66 1.88 1.36
CA TYR A 162 -11.06 3.19 1.54
C TYR A 162 -11.76 4.27 0.71
N LEU A 163 -12.21 5.32 1.40
CA LEU A 163 -12.75 6.53 0.83
C LEU A 163 -11.70 7.62 0.99
N CYS A 164 -11.13 8.04 -0.13
CA CYS A 164 -9.96 8.90 -0.14
C CYS A 164 -10.22 10.26 -0.80
N SER A 165 -9.49 11.27 -0.34
CA SER A 165 -9.22 12.46 -1.16
C SER A 165 -8.12 12.12 -2.16
N LEU A 166 -8.33 12.39 -3.43
CA LEU A 166 -7.38 12.10 -4.50
C LEU A 166 -6.52 13.34 -4.79
N HIS A 167 -5.25 13.12 -5.11
CA HIS A 167 -4.26 14.16 -5.40
C HIS A 167 -3.53 13.87 -6.71
N GLY A 168 -3.49 14.87 -7.59
CA GLY A 168 -2.79 14.75 -8.87
C GLY A 168 -3.47 13.82 -9.87
N GLU A 169 -2.71 13.42 -10.88
CA GLU A 169 -3.16 12.50 -11.92
C GLU A 169 -3.04 11.04 -11.44
N GLN A 170 -4.03 10.23 -11.76
CA GLN A 170 -4.04 8.81 -11.43
C GLN A 170 -4.53 7.99 -12.62
N HIS A 171 -3.86 6.88 -12.87
CA HIS A 171 -4.33 5.83 -13.76
C HIS A 171 -4.95 4.73 -12.91
N THR A 172 -6.27 4.76 -12.75
CA THR A 172 -7.03 3.77 -11.96
C THR A 172 -7.07 2.44 -12.68
N LEU A 173 -6.67 1.38 -12.00
CA LEU A 173 -6.63 0.00 -12.50
C LEU A 173 -7.77 -0.85 -11.94
N LEU A 174 -8.09 -0.66 -10.65
CA LEU A 174 -9.21 -1.27 -9.96
C LEU A 174 -10.01 -0.20 -9.23
N HIS A 175 -11.32 -0.36 -9.21
CA HIS A 175 -12.22 0.55 -8.50
C HIS A 175 -13.42 -0.18 -7.92
N THR A 176 -14.16 0.51 -7.08
CA THR A 176 -15.50 0.14 -6.62
C THR A 176 -16.40 1.37 -6.63
N HIS A 177 -17.69 1.19 -6.42
CA HIS A 177 -18.66 2.26 -6.21
C HIS A 177 -19.23 2.19 -4.81
N TRP A 178 -19.30 3.32 -4.15
CA TRP A 178 -19.93 3.42 -2.84
C TRP A 178 -20.42 4.84 -2.57
N THR A 179 -21.65 4.95 -2.07
CA THR A 179 -22.27 6.19 -1.60
C THR A 179 -22.89 5.96 -0.24
N GLY A 180 -22.87 6.95 0.61
CA GLY A 180 -23.46 6.83 1.94
C GLY A 180 -22.86 7.80 2.96
N THR A 181 -23.00 7.43 4.22
CA THR A 181 -22.48 8.18 5.36
C THR A 181 -21.60 7.27 6.22
N THR A 182 -20.42 7.78 6.60
CA THR A 182 -19.45 7.09 7.47
C THR A 182 -19.44 7.78 8.84
N GLU A 183 -20.43 7.52 9.68
CA GLU A 183 -20.70 8.25 10.92
C GLU A 183 -19.55 8.25 11.94
N ALA A 184 -18.70 7.22 11.88
CA ALA A 184 -17.52 7.11 12.74
C ALA A 184 -16.41 8.11 12.40
N PHE A 185 -16.51 8.83 11.28
CA PHE A 185 -15.46 9.74 10.79
C PHE A 185 -15.95 11.19 10.69
N THR A 186 -15.02 12.14 10.73
CA THR A 186 -15.32 13.56 10.50
C THR A 186 -15.64 13.83 9.02
N SER A 187 -14.99 13.14 8.10
CA SER A 187 -15.29 13.14 6.65
C SER A 187 -16.36 12.09 6.36
N ASP A 188 -17.61 12.41 6.66
CA ASP A 188 -18.69 11.44 6.75
C ASP A 188 -19.63 11.37 5.55
N GLN A 189 -19.62 12.36 4.62
CA GLN A 189 -20.59 12.48 3.54
C GLN A 189 -20.02 12.14 2.17
N TRP A 190 -20.50 11.03 1.58
CA TRP A 190 -20.09 10.51 0.29
C TRP A 190 -21.30 10.35 -0.63
N LYS A 191 -21.74 11.47 -1.24
CA LYS A 191 -23.02 11.55 -1.98
C LYS A 191 -22.90 11.35 -3.47
N ASP A 192 -21.70 11.53 -4.03
CA ASP A 192 -21.43 11.28 -5.44
C ASP A 192 -21.19 9.79 -5.66
N ASP A 193 -21.52 9.31 -6.87
CA ASP A 193 -21.29 7.93 -7.29
C ASP A 193 -20.01 7.80 -8.15
N GLU A 194 -19.02 8.62 -7.86
CA GLU A 194 -17.73 8.53 -8.55
C GLU A 194 -17.01 7.23 -8.18
N PRO A 195 -16.26 6.62 -9.12
CA PRO A 195 -15.47 5.45 -8.83
C PRO A 195 -14.46 5.69 -7.68
N ARG A 196 -14.42 4.79 -6.71
CA ARG A 196 -13.45 4.79 -5.60
C ARG A 196 -12.27 3.91 -5.99
N PRO A 197 -11.06 4.47 -6.25
CA PRO A 197 -9.92 3.68 -6.67
C PRO A 197 -9.50 2.67 -5.58
N CYS A 198 -9.40 1.38 -5.98
CA CYS A 198 -8.83 0.32 -5.16
C CYS A 198 -7.37 0.04 -5.52
N MET A 199 -6.98 0.27 -6.79
CA MET A 199 -5.61 0.19 -7.26
C MET A 199 -5.37 1.24 -8.33
N TYR A 200 -4.26 1.98 -8.22
CA TYR A 200 -3.91 3.01 -9.20
C TYR A 200 -2.40 3.19 -9.32
N LEU A 201 -1.98 3.73 -10.47
CA LEU A 201 -0.66 4.28 -10.71
C LEU A 201 -0.73 5.80 -10.60
N HIS A 202 0.24 6.39 -9.90
CA HIS A 202 0.37 7.84 -9.72
C HIS A 202 1.78 8.28 -10.12
N PRO A 203 1.91 9.05 -11.23
CA PRO A 203 3.21 9.59 -11.63
C PRO A 203 3.67 10.69 -10.69
N TYR A 204 4.95 10.68 -10.31
CA TYR A 204 5.55 11.73 -9.49
C TYR A 204 6.96 12.06 -9.96
N GLY A 205 7.10 13.10 -10.79
CA GLY A 205 8.33 13.40 -11.52
C GLY A 205 8.66 12.31 -12.52
N GLU A 206 9.88 11.76 -12.45
CA GLU A 206 10.30 10.62 -13.29
C GLU A 206 9.96 9.27 -12.64
N GLY A 207 9.47 9.28 -11.41
CA GLY A 207 9.09 8.09 -10.66
C GLY A 207 7.59 7.84 -10.69
N GLU A 208 7.18 6.77 -10.01
CA GLU A 208 5.79 6.34 -10.02
C GLU A 208 5.44 5.55 -8.76
N VAL A 209 4.30 5.85 -8.19
CA VAL A 209 3.69 5.11 -7.08
C VAL A 209 2.63 4.17 -7.63
N LEU A 210 2.73 2.89 -7.30
CA LEU A 210 1.63 1.94 -7.40
C LEU A 210 0.96 1.87 -6.02
N TYR A 211 -0.31 2.23 -5.95
CA TYR A 211 -1.07 2.15 -4.71
C TYR A 211 -2.15 1.07 -4.80
N LEU A 212 -2.26 0.22 -3.79
CA LEU A 212 -3.31 -0.78 -3.63
C LEU A 212 -3.96 -0.58 -2.26
N THR A 213 -5.20 -0.10 -2.23
CA THR A 213 -5.91 0.23 -0.98
C THR A 213 -6.43 -0.99 -0.24
N LEU A 214 -6.61 -2.12 -0.92
CA LEU A 214 -6.97 -3.39 -0.31
C LEU A 214 -5.88 -3.88 0.66
N GLY A 215 -6.27 -4.73 1.60
CA GLY A 215 -5.30 -5.41 2.43
C GLY A 215 -5.50 -5.21 3.92
N HIS A 216 -6.71 -4.88 4.37
CA HIS A 216 -7.02 -4.82 5.79
C HIS A 216 -6.72 -6.17 6.48
N CYS A 217 -6.03 -6.10 7.60
CA CYS A 217 -5.94 -7.21 8.53
C CYS A 217 -5.78 -6.68 9.96
N ARG A 218 -6.51 -7.28 10.89
CA ARG A 218 -6.51 -6.91 12.30
C ARG A 218 -6.61 -8.15 13.17
N GLY A 219 -5.72 -8.27 14.13
CA GLY A 219 -5.80 -9.27 15.19
C GLY A 219 -6.48 -8.72 16.42
N LYS A 220 -6.73 -9.59 17.38
CA LYS A 220 -7.48 -9.29 18.60
C LYS A 220 -6.90 -8.10 19.42
N TYR A 221 -5.59 -7.86 19.34
CA TYR A 221 -4.91 -6.87 20.20
C TYR A 221 -4.51 -5.59 19.47
N ASP A 222 -4.82 -5.47 18.18
CA ASP A 222 -4.35 -4.34 17.37
C ASP A 222 -5.15 -3.05 17.62
N MET A 223 -6.36 -3.17 18.20
CA MET A 223 -7.22 -2.03 18.58
C MET A 223 -7.12 -1.62 20.05
N GLN A 224 -6.00 -1.83 20.71
CA GLN A 224 -5.86 -1.37 22.10
C GLN A 224 -6.02 0.16 22.22
N PRO A 225 -6.78 0.66 23.22
CA PRO A 225 -7.49 -0.08 24.30
C PRO A 225 -8.90 -0.60 23.95
N LEU A 226 -9.37 -0.44 22.71
CA LEU A 226 -10.74 -0.73 22.25
C LEU A 226 -10.97 -2.20 21.89
N MET A 227 -10.25 -3.14 22.50
CA MET A 227 -10.28 -4.55 22.13
C MET A 227 -11.64 -5.24 22.37
N GLU A 228 -12.42 -4.75 23.33
CA GLU A 228 -13.74 -5.30 23.62
C GLU A 228 -14.79 -4.87 22.59
N GLU A 229 -14.56 -3.73 21.94
CA GLU A 229 -15.39 -3.20 20.85
C GLU A 229 -15.06 -3.86 19.51
N TYR A 230 -13.81 -4.35 19.36
CA TYR A 230 -13.29 -5.00 18.15
C TYR A 230 -12.68 -6.37 18.47
N PRO A 231 -13.49 -7.35 18.93
CA PRO A 231 -12.96 -8.62 19.45
C PRO A 231 -12.51 -9.61 18.36
N GLU A 232 -13.00 -9.43 17.14
CA GLU A 232 -12.77 -10.38 16.04
C GLU A 232 -11.46 -10.09 15.30
N SER A 233 -10.85 -11.16 14.78
CA SER A 233 -9.73 -11.04 13.87
C SER A 233 -10.20 -10.99 12.44
N GLU A 234 -9.71 -10.03 11.69
CA GLU A 234 -10.07 -9.78 10.29
C GLU A 234 -8.84 -9.93 9.41
N PHE A 235 -9.03 -10.46 8.22
CA PHE A 235 -7.95 -10.68 7.26
C PHE A 235 -8.30 -10.20 5.85
N GLY A 236 -9.39 -9.49 5.68
CA GLY A 236 -9.76 -8.77 4.48
C GLY A 236 -9.43 -9.50 3.17
N ALA A 237 -8.83 -8.77 2.27
CA ALA A 237 -8.36 -9.26 0.97
C ALA A 237 -7.30 -10.36 1.07
N TRP A 238 -6.59 -10.49 2.19
CA TRP A 238 -5.60 -11.56 2.41
C TRP A 238 -6.19 -12.98 2.35
N LYS A 239 -7.51 -13.12 2.27
CA LYS A 239 -8.21 -14.41 2.07
C LYS A 239 -8.45 -14.75 0.60
N THR A 240 -8.08 -13.88 -0.35
CA THR A 240 -8.41 -14.03 -1.77
C THR A 240 -7.15 -14.27 -2.61
N ASP A 241 -7.28 -15.14 -3.61
CA ASP A 241 -6.19 -15.44 -4.54
C ASP A 241 -5.88 -14.21 -5.43
N GLU A 242 -6.90 -13.42 -5.76
CA GLU A 242 -6.79 -12.19 -6.54
C GLU A 242 -5.86 -11.17 -5.87
N TYR A 243 -5.99 -10.99 -4.56
CA TYR A 243 -5.13 -10.08 -3.82
C TYR A 243 -3.66 -10.52 -3.82
N TYR A 244 -3.39 -11.81 -3.57
CA TYR A 244 -2.04 -12.35 -3.65
C TYR A 244 -1.44 -12.24 -5.05
N GLU A 245 -2.24 -12.41 -6.10
CA GLU A 245 -1.77 -12.20 -7.48
C GLU A 245 -1.48 -10.72 -7.74
N LEU A 246 -2.31 -9.79 -7.26
CA LEU A 246 -2.06 -8.35 -7.35
C LEU A 246 -0.77 -7.96 -6.62
N LEU A 247 -0.51 -8.50 -5.44
CA LEU A 247 0.74 -8.30 -4.71
C LEU A 247 1.97 -8.80 -5.50
N ARG A 248 1.90 -10.01 -6.07
CA ARG A 248 2.99 -10.55 -6.93
C ARG A 248 3.23 -9.68 -8.15
N ARG A 249 2.16 -9.21 -8.80
CA ARG A 249 2.29 -8.31 -9.95
C ARG A 249 2.84 -6.95 -9.56
N GLY A 250 2.40 -6.39 -8.43
CA GLY A 250 2.94 -5.14 -7.89
C GLY A 250 4.45 -5.24 -7.61
N LEU A 251 4.91 -6.34 -7.01
CA LEU A 251 6.35 -6.58 -6.82
C LEU A 251 7.09 -6.70 -8.16
N ARG A 252 6.54 -7.45 -9.14
CA ARG A 252 7.15 -7.56 -10.48
C ARG A 252 7.19 -6.24 -11.22
N TRP A 253 6.13 -5.41 -11.07
CA TRP A 253 6.11 -4.05 -11.61
C TRP A 253 7.23 -3.19 -11.01
N ALA A 254 7.35 -3.19 -9.69
CA ALA A 254 8.37 -2.43 -8.97
C ALA A 254 9.79 -2.86 -9.37
N MET A 255 9.98 -4.15 -9.65
CA MET A 255 11.25 -4.73 -10.13
C MET A 255 11.53 -4.48 -11.63
N GLY A 256 10.59 -3.89 -12.38
CA GLY A 256 10.71 -3.76 -13.83
C GLY A 256 10.65 -5.08 -14.61
N THR A 257 10.07 -6.13 -14.02
CA THR A 257 9.98 -7.49 -14.61
C THR A 257 8.55 -7.90 -14.98
N LEU A 258 7.58 -6.99 -14.81
CA LEU A 258 6.23 -7.19 -15.27
C LEU A 258 6.19 -6.92 -16.78
N HIS A 259 6.09 -7.96 -17.58
CA HIS A 259 6.01 -7.88 -19.04
C HIS A 259 4.56 -7.91 -19.51
N LYS A 260 4.32 -7.25 -20.66
CA LYS A 260 3.02 -7.29 -21.36
C LYS A 260 2.68 -8.68 -21.87
#